data_74003ca89e9c4f17887d1efaa2950027
#
_entry.id   74003ca89e9c4f17887d1efaa2950027
#
_cell.length_a   1.000
_cell.length_b   1.000
_cell.length_c   1.000
_cell.angle_alpha   90.00
_cell.angle_beta   90.00
_cell.angle_gamma   90.00
#
_symmetry.space_group_name_H-M   'P 1'
#
loop_
_entity.id
_entity.type
_entity.pdbx_description
1 polymer ?
#
loop_
_entity_poly.entity_id
_entity_poly.type
_entity_poly.pdbx_seq_one_letter_code
_entity_poly.pdbx_strand_id
1 'polypeptide(L)'
;MHKDANQTRRGFIGAAAALATSIGLTGAAAAHLSRAEVTDASTRTMAVSASLEHLKQINAGVLNVGYTESGPVTGPAVLLLHGWPYDIDSFAEVVPLLTAQGYRVIVPYLRGYGTTRFLSTATFRSGQQSALAVDIIALMDALKIEKAVVGGFDWGARTANIMAALWPQRVSAMVSVSGYLIGNQQAGKMPLSPKAEHEWWYQYYFATERGRIGYENNRREFAKLIWKLASPKWNFDDATFERSAQAFDNPDHVAIVIHNYRWRLGLADGEQAYDGLEAQLAKAPTIGVPTITMESDANGAPHPDPAAYAKKFPGKYEHRHIPGGIGHNLPQEAPNAFAQAILDVAAQV
;
A
#
# COMPACT_ATOMS: atom_id res chain seq x y z
N MET A 1 -22.65 56.02 -24.52
CA MET A 1 -22.36 56.51 -23.15
C MET A 1 -21.64 55.37 -22.46
N HIS A 2 -20.32 55.33 -22.53
CA HIS A 2 -19.28 55.82 -21.64
C HIS A 2 -19.54 55.43 -20.18
N LYS A 3 -18.74 54.60 -19.50
CA LYS A 3 -17.37 54.88 -19.06
C LYS A 3 -16.62 53.61 -18.66
N ASP A 4 -15.35 53.59 -19.03
CA ASP A 4 -14.24 52.75 -18.54
C ASP A 4 -14.01 52.94 -17.04
N ALA A 5 -13.46 51.89 -16.40
CA ALA A 5 -12.51 52.04 -15.29
C ALA A 5 -11.55 50.86 -15.18
N ASN A 6 -10.37 51.13 -15.65
CA ASN A 6 -9.11 50.40 -15.49
C ASN A 6 -8.48 50.83 -14.16
N GLN A 7 -8.05 49.90 -13.31
CA GLN A 7 -7.05 50.17 -12.24
C GLN A 7 -6.30 48.87 -11.87
N THR A 8 -5.15 48.74 -12.39
CA THR A 8 -3.79 48.99 -11.88
C THR A 8 -3.29 48.08 -10.76
N ARG A 9 -2.33 47.26 -11.16
CA ARG A 9 -1.37 46.54 -10.30
C ARG A 9 -0.47 47.53 -9.54
N ARG A 10 -0.20 47.25 -8.26
CA ARG A 10 1.00 47.65 -7.48
C ARG A 10 1.16 46.57 -6.40
N GLY A 11 2.17 45.78 -6.28
CA GLY A 11 3.57 45.92 -6.18
C GLY A 11 3.99 46.36 -4.76
N PHE A 12 4.25 45.38 -3.81
CA PHE A 12 4.99 45.69 -2.58
C PHE A 12 6.18 44.74 -2.46
N ILE A 13 7.33 45.37 -2.79
CA ILE A 13 8.66 44.92 -2.38
C ILE A 13 8.98 45.73 -1.12
N GLY A 14 9.31 45.06 -0.05
CA GLY A 14 9.80 45.70 1.17
C GLY A 14 10.92 44.87 1.76
N ALA A 15 12.12 45.37 1.59
CA ALA A 15 13.38 44.79 2.04
C ALA A 15 13.70 45.17 3.49
N ALA A 16 14.61 44.35 4.06
CA ALA A 16 15.71 44.70 4.91
C ALA A 16 15.55 44.64 6.42
N ALA A 17 16.36 44.04 7.08
CA ALA A 17 17.66 44.45 7.62
C ALA A 17 18.09 43.48 8.73
N ALA A 18 19.32 43.09 8.61
CA ALA A 18 20.08 42.33 9.60
C ALA A 18 20.34 43.13 10.85
N LEU A 19 20.32 42.46 12.01
CA LEU A 19 21.11 42.87 13.18
C LEU A 19 21.75 41.63 13.79
N ALA A 20 23.07 41.59 13.62
CA ALA A 20 23.93 40.68 14.33
C ALA A 20 24.26 41.28 15.71
N THR A 21 24.10 40.47 16.75
CA THR A 21 24.86 40.70 17.99
C THR A 21 25.32 39.33 18.54
N SER A 22 26.60 39.19 18.59
CA SER A 22 27.40 38.15 19.22
C SER A 22 27.43 38.30 20.74
N ILE A 23 27.37 37.19 21.45
CA ILE A 23 28.01 36.86 22.75
C ILE A 23 27.89 35.33 22.86
N GLY A 24 28.78 34.60 23.03
CA GLY A 24 30.02 34.21 23.51
C GLY A 24 29.92 33.18 24.64
N LEU A 25 30.49 31.95 24.36
CA LEU A 25 31.06 30.93 25.26
C LEU A 25 30.17 30.29 26.35
N THR A 26 30.00 28.99 26.22
CA THR A 26 30.51 27.83 27.02
C THR A 26 29.82 26.60 26.48
N GLY A 27 30.39 25.55 25.99
CA GLY A 27 31.52 24.78 26.35
C GLY A 27 31.09 23.36 26.71
N ALA A 28 31.34 22.38 25.83
CA ALA A 28 31.58 20.96 26.10
C ALA A 28 30.53 20.18 26.93
N ALA A 29 29.41 19.73 26.30
CA ALA A 29 28.65 18.55 26.74
C ALA A 29 27.78 17.89 25.65
N ALA A 30 27.91 18.24 24.37
CA ALA A 30 27.00 17.74 23.32
C ALA A 30 27.61 16.72 22.34
N ALA A 31 28.77 16.14 22.66
CA ALA A 31 29.52 15.34 21.67
C ALA A 31 29.42 13.81 21.84
N HIS A 32 28.66 13.29 22.80
CA HIS A 32 28.58 11.84 23.03
C HIS A 32 27.23 11.16 22.71
N LEU A 33 26.15 11.90 22.46
CA LEU A 33 24.85 11.29 22.09
C LEU A 33 24.65 11.11 20.59
N SER A 34 25.37 11.87 19.73
CA SER A 34 25.13 11.81 18.28
C SER A 34 25.80 10.62 17.57
N ARG A 35 26.82 9.99 18.18
CA ARG A 35 27.57 8.92 17.50
C ARG A 35 26.95 7.53 17.63
N ALA A 36 26.18 7.28 18.69
CA ALA A 36 25.47 6.02 18.87
C ALA A 36 24.19 5.97 18.06
N GLU A 37 23.43 7.07 17.98
CA GLU A 37 22.20 7.12 17.18
C GLU A 37 22.48 7.12 15.66
N VAL A 38 23.55 7.77 15.20
CA VAL A 38 23.95 7.75 13.77
C VAL A 38 24.49 6.38 13.36
N THR A 39 25.16 5.64 14.25
CA THR A 39 25.61 4.27 13.94
C THR A 39 24.45 3.29 13.96
N ASP A 40 23.46 3.45 14.82
CA ASP A 40 22.29 2.56 14.87
C ASP A 40 21.38 2.78 13.65
N ALA A 41 21.10 4.03 13.27
CA ALA A 41 20.32 4.35 12.07
C ALA A 41 21.02 3.92 10.78
N SER A 42 22.35 4.11 10.66
CA SER A 42 23.12 3.67 9.48
C SER A 42 23.22 2.16 9.38
N THR A 43 23.40 1.46 10.50
CA THR A 43 23.45 -0.01 10.55
C THR A 43 22.05 -0.58 10.27
N ARG A 44 20.99 0.06 10.76
CA ARG A 44 19.60 -0.30 10.49
C ARG A 44 19.23 -0.10 9.03
N THR A 45 19.63 1.02 8.41
CA THR A 45 19.41 1.29 6.98
C THR A 45 20.16 0.30 6.09
N MET A 46 21.38 -0.09 6.45
CA MET A 46 22.15 -1.11 5.73
C MET A 46 21.54 -2.52 5.88
N ALA A 47 21.02 -2.88 7.07
CA ALA A 47 20.36 -4.17 7.29
C ALA A 47 19.01 -4.27 6.55
N VAL A 48 18.27 -3.17 6.45
CA VAL A 48 16.99 -3.07 5.71
C VAL A 48 17.22 -3.21 4.21
N SER A 49 18.27 -2.60 3.65
CA SER A 49 18.65 -2.77 2.25
C SER A 49 18.99 -4.24 1.92
N ALA A 50 19.67 -4.95 2.81
CA ALA A 50 20.07 -6.35 2.60
C ALA A 50 18.87 -7.34 2.57
N SER A 51 17.75 -7.03 3.19
CA SER A 51 16.60 -7.95 3.28
C SER A 51 15.81 -8.09 1.98
N LEU A 52 15.90 -7.11 1.08
CA LEU A 52 15.21 -7.09 -0.22
C LEU A 52 16.17 -7.18 -1.41
N GLU A 53 17.48 -7.41 -1.18
CA GLU A 53 18.53 -7.38 -2.22
C GLU A 53 18.43 -8.52 -3.25
N HIS A 54 17.66 -9.58 -2.99
CA HIS A 54 17.57 -10.73 -3.88
C HIS A 54 16.22 -10.82 -4.57
N LEU A 55 16.00 -9.89 -5.50
CA LEU A 55 14.81 -9.90 -6.34
C LEU A 55 14.81 -11.12 -7.26
N LYS A 56 13.77 -11.93 -7.18
CA LYS A 56 13.52 -13.12 -7.98
C LYS A 56 12.42 -12.85 -9.00
N GLN A 57 12.37 -13.70 -10.03
CA GLN A 57 11.35 -13.65 -11.08
C GLN A 57 10.78 -15.05 -11.29
N ILE A 58 9.45 -15.15 -11.42
CA ILE A 58 8.77 -16.42 -11.72
C ILE A 58 7.54 -16.20 -12.60
N ASN A 59 7.32 -17.08 -13.57
CA ASN A 59 6.10 -17.08 -14.35
C ASN A 59 4.94 -17.64 -13.51
N ALA A 60 3.89 -16.85 -13.34
CA ALA A 60 2.71 -17.16 -12.57
C ALA A 60 1.45 -16.61 -13.24
N GLY A 61 0.58 -17.48 -13.71
CA GLY A 61 -0.60 -17.09 -14.48
C GLY A 61 -0.23 -16.29 -15.74
N VAL A 62 -0.71 -15.06 -15.82
CA VAL A 62 -0.46 -14.15 -16.96
C VAL A 62 0.77 -13.25 -16.77
N LEU A 63 1.46 -13.39 -15.65
CA LEU A 63 2.57 -12.53 -15.25
C LEU A 63 3.90 -13.30 -15.12
N ASN A 64 4.99 -12.60 -15.39
CA ASN A 64 6.29 -12.87 -14.81
C ASN A 64 6.43 -11.98 -13.59
N VAL A 65 6.26 -12.55 -12.40
CA VAL A 65 6.18 -11.83 -11.13
C VAL A 65 7.56 -11.61 -10.55
N GLY A 66 7.89 -10.33 -10.26
CA GLY A 66 9.04 -9.96 -9.45
C GLY A 66 8.69 -10.05 -7.96
N TYR A 67 9.53 -10.70 -7.16
CA TYR A 67 9.29 -10.87 -5.73
C TYR A 67 10.60 -11.03 -4.95
N THR A 68 10.54 -10.72 -3.66
CA THR A 68 11.59 -11.11 -2.73
C THR A 68 11.13 -12.30 -1.89
N GLU A 69 12.09 -13.13 -1.49
CA GLU A 69 11.84 -14.28 -0.63
C GLU A 69 12.96 -14.37 0.41
N SER A 70 12.59 -14.43 1.66
CA SER A 70 13.50 -14.45 2.79
C SER A 70 13.08 -15.50 3.82
N GLY A 71 14.05 -15.98 4.62
CA GLY A 71 13.84 -17.02 5.62
C GLY A 71 13.97 -18.43 5.09
N PRO A 72 13.71 -19.45 5.93
CA PRO A 72 13.89 -20.86 5.55
C PRO A 72 12.83 -21.29 4.53
N VAL A 73 13.27 -21.91 3.44
CA VAL A 73 12.37 -22.37 2.34
C VAL A 73 11.30 -23.35 2.83
N THR A 74 11.61 -24.12 3.87
CA THR A 74 10.67 -25.07 4.49
C THR A 74 9.83 -24.48 5.62
N GLY A 75 10.04 -23.21 5.96
CA GLY A 75 9.26 -22.51 6.98
C GLY A 75 7.81 -22.27 6.55
N PRO A 76 6.90 -22.04 7.51
CA PRO A 76 5.53 -21.66 7.19
C PRO A 76 5.52 -20.37 6.37
N ALA A 77 4.72 -20.35 5.30
CA ALA A 77 4.71 -19.25 4.35
C ALA A 77 3.90 -18.04 4.85
N VAL A 78 4.46 -16.85 4.65
CA VAL A 78 3.79 -15.56 4.83
C VAL A 78 3.89 -14.77 3.52
N LEU A 79 2.77 -14.29 2.99
CA LEU A 79 2.71 -13.37 1.86
C LEU A 79 2.39 -11.96 2.37
N LEU A 80 3.20 -10.98 1.97
CA LEU A 80 3.01 -9.59 2.33
C LEU A 80 2.69 -8.76 1.08
N LEU A 81 1.52 -8.12 1.06
CA LEU A 81 0.95 -7.49 -0.12
C LEU A 81 0.83 -5.98 0.06
N HIS A 82 1.55 -5.24 -0.79
CA HIS A 82 1.54 -3.77 -0.78
C HIS A 82 0.31 -3.19 -1.49
N GLY A 83 0.15 -1.87 -1.43
CA GLY A 83 -0.91 -1.13 -2.08
C GLY A 83 -0.41 -0.05 -3.04
N TRP A 84 -1.32 0.84 -3.46
CA TRP A 84 -1.04 2.01 -4.26
C TRP A 84 -0.99 3.28 -3.40
N PRO A 85 -0.08 4.17 -3.60
CA PRO A 85 1.13 4.12 -4.44
C PRO A 85 2.37 3.74 -3.61
N TYR A 86 2.46 2.50 -3.24
CA TYR A 86 3.53 1.92 -2.43
C TYR A 86 4.13 0.71 -3.16
N ASP A 87 5.10 0.02 -2.52
CA ASP A 87 5.74 -1.15 -3.10
C ASP A 87 6.24 -2.13 -2.01
N ILE A 88 7.12 -3.06 -2.40
CA ILE A 88 7.66 -4.07 -1.49
C ILE A 88 8.46 -3.47 -0.32
N ASP A 89 9.06 -2.28 -0.48
CA ASP A 89 9.83 -1.60 0.58
C ASP A 89 8.98 -1.26 1.81
N SER A 90 7.65 -1.22 1.67
CA SER A 90 6.73 -1.10 2.81
C SER A 90 6.92 -2.20 3.86
N PHE A 91 7.51 -3.33 3.48
CA PHE A 91 7.72 -4.47 4.39
C PHE A 91 9.19 -4.71 4.73
N ALA A 92 10.10 -3.82 4.33
CA ALA A 92 11.54 -4.02 4.52
C ALA A 92 11.94 -4.27 5.99
N GLU A 93 11.29 -3.58 6.94
CA GLU A 93 11.52 -3.80 8.38
C GLU A 93 10.66 -4.93 8.97
N VAL A 94 9.56 -5.32 8.32
CA VAL A 94 8.70 -6.43 8.76
C VAL A 94 9.35 -7.79 8.45
N VAL A 95 9.96 -7.92 7.27
CA VAL A 95 10.56 -9.18 6.80
C VAL A 95 11.55 -9.78 7.79
N PRO A 96 12.57 -9.04 8.31
CA PRO A 96 13.53 -9.61 9.25
C PRO A 96 12.88 -10.04 10.58
N LEU A 97 11.81 -9.37 11.02
CA LEU A 97 11.09 -9.75 12.25
C LEU A 97 10.40 -11.10 12.10
N LEU A 98 9.82 -11.38 10.95
CA LEU A 98 9.15 -12.66 10.67
C LEU A 98 10.13 -13.79 10.38
N THR A 99 11.19 -13.51 9.62
CA THR A 99 12.21 -14.52 9.29
C THR A 99 12.99 -14.96 10.53
N ALA A 100 13.22 -14.08 11.49
CA ALA A 100 13.81 -14.42 12.80
C ALA A 100 12.94 -15.41 13.60
N GLN A 101 11.63 -15.50 13.30
CA GLN A 101 10.70 -16.46 13.88
C GLN A 101 10.54 -17.74 13.02
N GLY A 102 11.39 -17.91 12.00
CA GLY A 102 11.41 -19.10 11.16
C GLY A 102 10.37 -19.12 10.02
N TYR A 103 9.72 -18.00 9.72
CA TYR A 103 8.80 -17.92 8.60
C TYR A 103 9.53 -17.77 7.25
N ARG A 104 8.96 -18.38 6.21
CA ARG A 104 9.28 -18.12 4.82
C ARG A 104 8.45 -16.93 4.35
N VAL A 105 9.06 -15.77 4.14
CA VAL A 105 8.36 -14.52 3.80
C VAL A 105 8.53 -14.20 2.33
N ILE A 106 7.42 -14.03 1.62
CA ILE A 106 7.35 -13.69 0.20
C ILE A 106 6.70 -12.32 0.06
N VAL A 107 7.37 -11.40 -0.64
CA VAL A 107 6.87 -10.05 -0.90
C VAL A 107 6.88 -9.80 -2.42
N PRO A 108 5.75 -10.00 -3.11
CA PRO A 108 5.68 -9.77 -4.55
C PRO A 108 5.43 -8.31 -4.90
N TYR A 109 5.97 -7.85 -6.03
CA TYR A 109 5.42 -6.71 -6.73
C TYR A 109 4.08 -7.09 -7.36
N LEU A 110 3.04 -6.35 -7.04
CA LEU A 110 1.75 -6.51 -7.70
C LEU A 110 1.84 -6.17 -9.19
N ARG A 111 0.80 -6.56 -9.99
CA ARG A 111 0.72 -6.19 -11.42
C ARG A 111 0.88 -4.68 -11.61
N GLY A 112 1.70 -4.27 -12.57
CA GLY A 112 2.00 -2.86 -12.82
C GLY A 112 3.03 -2.22 -11.88
N TYR A 113 3.78 -3.03 -11.11
CA TYR A 113 4.82 -2.53 -10.19
C TYR A 113 6.18 -3.21 -10.41
N GLY A 114 7.23 -2.47 -10.09
CA GLY A 114 8.61 -2.94 -10.06
C GLY A 114 8.98 -3.74 -11.29
N THR A 115 9.47 -4.95 -11.09
CA THR A 115 9.91 -5.84 -12.17
C THR A 115 8.83 -6.83 -12.65
N THR A 116 7.63 -6.83 -12.07
CA THR A 116 6.51 -7.64 -12.57
C THR A 116 6.12 -7.22 -13.98
N ARG A 117 5.96 -8.17 -14.90
CA ARG A 117 5.62 -7.94 -16.31
C ARG A 117 4.54 -8.89 -16.77
N PHE A 118 3.70 -8.43 -17.69
CA PHE A 118 2.79 -9.33 -18.40
C PHE A 118 3.58 -10.23 -19.37
N LEU A 119 3.24 -11.51 -19.42
CA LEU A 119 3.87 -12.48 -20.35
C LEU A 119 3.49 -12.21 -21.80
N SER A 120 2.36 -11.56 -22.04
CA SER A 120 1.89 -11.19 -23.38
C SER A 120 1.48 -9.72 -23.44
N THR A 121 1.85 -9.05 -24.52
CA THR A 121 1.39 -7.69 -24.83
C THR A 121 -0.11 -7.63 -25.13
N ALA A 122 -0.72 -8.76 -25.54
CA ALA A 122 -2.14 -8.88 -25.81
C ALA A 122 -2.99 -9.02 -24.53
N THR A 123 -2.39 -9.34 -23.37
CA THR A 123 -3.14 -9.45 -22.12
C THR A 123 -3.68 -8.08 -21.72
N PHE A 124 -4.97 -8.02 -21.39
CA PHE A 124 -5.59 -6.78 -20.93
C PHE A 124 -4.98 -6.29 -19.61
N ARG A 125 -4.72 -4.98 -19.49
CA ARG A 125 -4.14 -4.35 -18.28
C ARG A 125 -5.23 -4.10 -17.25
N SER A 126 -5.85 -5.19 -16.79
CA SER A 126 -6.89 -5.15 -15.78
C SER A 126 -6.34 -4.76 -14.41
N GLY A 127 -6.91 -3.72 -13.81
CA GLY A 127 -6.71 -3.35 -12.40
C GLY A 127 -7.87 -3.78 -11.50
N GLN A 128 -8.72 -4.74 -11.94
CA GLN A 128 -9.81 -5.27 -11.12
C GLN A 128 -9.29 -5.93 -9.87
N GLN A 129 -10.07 -5.83 -8.81
CA GLN A 129 -9.70 -6.39 -7.50
C GLN A 129 -9.51 -7.92 -7.55
N SER A 130 -10.35 -8.63 -8.29
CA SER A 130 -10.24 -10.09 -8.45
C SER A 130 -9.01 -10.50 -9.26
N ALA A 131 -8.59 -9.70 -10.25
CA ALA A 131 -7.42 -9.97 -11.05
C ALA A 131 -6.14 -9.98 -10.20
N LEU A 132 -6.01 -9.03 -9.26
CA LEU A 132 -4.89 -9.00 -8.32
C LEU A 132 -4.87 -10.25 -7.42
N ALA A 133 -6.03 -10.70 -6.94
CA ALA A 133 -6.12 -11.89 -6.11
C ALA A 133 -5.76 -13.18 -6.89
N VAL A 134 -6.21 -13.29 -8.15
CA VAL A 134 -5.86 -14.40 -9.04
C VAL A 134 -4.36 -14.45 -9.29
N ASP A 135 -3.68 -13.31 -9.46
CA ASP A 135 -2.22 -13.26 -9.60
C ASP A 135 -1.51 -13.86 -8.39
N ILE A 136 -1.97 -13.53 -7.18
CA ILE A 136 -1.32 -14.03 -5.96
C ILE A 136 -1.59 -15.53 -5.77
N ILE A 137 -2.78 -16.02 -6.12
CA ILE A 137 -3.05 -17.47 -6.15
C ILE A 137 -2.15 -18.16 -7.16
N ALA A 138 -2.00 -17.61 -8.38
CA ALA A 138 -1.10 -18.16 -9.38
C ALA A 138 0.38 -18.13 -8.93
N LEU A 139 0.80 -17.09 -8.21
CA LEU A 139 2.13 -17.01 -7.61
C LEU A 139 2.34 -18.11 -6.56
N MET A 140 1.34 -18.34 -5.69
CA MET A 140 1.39 -19.44 -4.72
C MET A 140 1.54 -20.79 -5.42
N ASP A 141 0.82 -21.02 -6.52
CA ASP A 141 0.90 -22.26 -7.30
C ASP A 141 2.30 -22.42 -7.90
N ALA A 142 2.85 -21.37 -8.52
CA ALA A 142 4.19 -21.38 -9.11
C ALA A 142 5.29 -21.63 -8.06
N LEU A 143 5.12 -21.11 -6.83
CA LEU A 143 6.04 -21.30 -5.71
C LEU A 143 5.77 -22.59 -4.91
N LYS A 144 4.76 -23.38 -5.30
CA LYS A 144 4.31 -24.60 -4.60
C LYS A 144 3.94 -24.34 -3.14
N ILE A 145 3.27 -23.21 -2.89
CA ILE A 145 2.75 -22.83 -1.58
C ILE A 145 1.27 -23.23 -1.54
N GLU A 146 0.96 -24.28 -0.81
CA GLU A 146 -0.43 -24.75 -0.66
C GLU A 146 -1.27 -23.77 0.15
N LYS A 147 -0.72 -23.27 1.26
CA LYS A 147 -1.41 -22.40 2.19
C LYS A 147 -0.43 -21.42 2.84
N ALA A 148 -0.87 -20.18 3.11
CA ALA A 148 -0.05 -19.15 3.72
C ALA A 148 -0.85 -18.26 4.67
N VAL A 149 -0.17 -17.61 5.60
CA VAL A 149 -0.65 -16.38 6.25
C VAL A 149 -0.52 -15.25 5.24
N VAL A 150 -1.54 -14.40 5.11
CA VAL A 150 -1.52 -13.28 4.17
C VAL A 150 -1.72 -11.98 4.92
N GLY A 151 -0.78 -11.06 4.80
CA GLY A 151 -0.86 -9.72 5.36
C GLY A 151 -0.83 -8.66 4.27
N GLY A 152 -1.57 -7.57 4.45
CA GLY A 152 -1.54 -6.49 3.48
C GLY A 152 -2.19 -5.19 3.97
N PHE A 153 -1.94 -4.14 3.19
CA PHE A 153 -2.58 -2.83 3.37
C PHE A 153 -3.03 -2.30 2.01
N ASP A 154 -4.01 -1.39 1.99
CA ASP A 154 -4.58 -0.78 0.78
C ASP A 154 -5.03 -1.84 -0.26
N TRP A 155 -4.51 -1.83 -1.51
CA TRP A 155 -4.81 -2.86 -2.50
C TRP A 155 -4.39 -4.26 -2.04
N GLY A 156 -3.29 -4.35 -1.29
CA GLY A 156 -2.82 -5.61 -0.73
C GLY A 156 -3.78 -6.18 0.32
N ALA A 157 -4.35 -5.34 1.18
CA ALA A 157 -5.39 -5.77 2.13
C ALA A 157 -6.66 -6.22 1.40
N ARG A 158 -7.08 -5.49 0.37
CA ARG A 158 -8.21 -5.92 -0.49
C ARG A 158 -7.94 -7.26 -1.14
N THR A 159 -6.74 -7.44 -1.69
CA THR A 159 -6.31 -8.71 -2.29
C THR A 159 -6.35 -9.85 -1.27
N ALA A 160 -5.82 -9.63 -0.06
CA ALA A 160 -5.88 -10.61 1.03
C ALA A 160 -7.32 -10.96 1.43
N ASN A 161 -8.20 -9.96 1.55
CA ASN A 161 -9.63 -10.17 1.83
C ASN A 161 -10.28 -11.06 0.75
N ILE A 162 -10.00 -10.81 -0.53
CA ILE A 162 -10.56 -11.56 -1.64
C ILE A 162 -10.04 -13.01 -1.63
N MET A 163 -8.74 -13.18 -1.42
CA MET A 163 -8.14 -14.51 -1.29
C MET A 163 -8.79 -15.31 -0.16
N ALA A 164 -8.95 -14.70 1.02
CA ALA A 164 -9.55 -15.34 2.19
C ALA A 164 -11.06 -15.64 2.00
N ALA A 165 -11.77 -14.83 1.22
CA ALA A 165 -13.18 -15.02 0.94
C ALA A 165 -13.44 -16.08 -0.13
N LEU A 166 -12.64 -16.09 -1.21
CA LEU A 166 -12.90 -16.98 -2.37
C LEU A 166 -12.05 -18.27 -2.35
N TRP A 167 -10.89 -18.24 -1.70
CA TRP A 167 -9.99 -19.40 -1.57
C TRP A 167 -9.54 -19.60 -0.11
N PRO A 168 -10.48 -19.80 0.85
CA PRO A 168 -10.14 -19.92 2.28
C PRO A 168 -9.21 -21.10 2.57
N GLN A 169 -9.19 -22.14 1.73
CA GLN A 169 -8.26 -23.26 1.83
C GLN A 169 -6.80 -22.88 1.54
N ARG A 170 -6.57 -21.72 0.85
CA ARG A 170 -5.24 -21.22 0.50
C ARG A 170 -4.70 -20.20 1.54
N VAL A 171 -5.58 -19.71 2.44
CA VAL A 171 -5.23 -18.70 3.45
C VAL A 171 -5.38 -19.31 4.82
N SER A 172 -4.28 -19.47 5.57
CA SER A 172 -4.33 -20.02 6.94
C SER A 172 -4.85 -19.00 7.93
N ALA A 173 -4.42 -17.76 7.81
CA ALA A 173 -4.85 -16.62 8.61
C ALA A 173 -4.58 -15.32 7.86
N MET A 174 -5.17 -14.20 8.29
CA MET A 174 -5.07 -12.93 7.58
C MET A 174 -4.83 -11.75 8.53
N VAL A 175 -3.96 -10.82 8.10
CA VAL A 175 -3.87 -9.46 8.66
C VAL A 175 -4.28 -8.46 7.58
N SER A 176 -5.27 -7.62 7.88
CA SER A 176 -5.82 -6.64 6.93
C SER A 176 -5.83 -5.25 7.54
N VAL A 177 -4.99 -4.34 7.02
CA VAL A 177 -5.04 -2.93 7.40
C VAL A 177 -6.26 -2.29 6.75
N SER A 178 -6.99 -1.48 7.53
CA SER A 178 -8.26 -0.83 7.17
C SER A 178 -9.46 -1.79 6.96
N GLY A 179 -9.34 -3.01 7.46
CA GLY A 179 -10.47 -3.90 7.67
C GLY A 179 -10.96 -4.67 6.44
N TYR A 180 -12.29 -4.66 6.20
CA TYR A 180 -12.93 -5.34 5.10
C TYR A 180 -13.02 -4.44 3.87
N LEU A 181 -12.25 -4.75 2.82
CA LEU A 181 -12.06 -3.88 1.66
C LEU A 181 -12.57 -4.44 0.32
N ILE A 182 -13.34 -5.54 0.36
CA ILE A 182 -13.96 -6.09 -0.87
C ILE A 182 -14.95 -5.06 -1.42
N GLY A 183 -14.68 -4.60 -2.64
CA GLY A 183 -15.49 -3.61 -3.33
C GLY A 183 -16.66 -4.24 -4.09
N ASN A 184 -17.62 -3.39 -4.43
CA ASN A 184 -18.73 -3.71 -5.32
C ASN A 184 -18.84 -2.57 -6.35
N GLN A 185 -18.66 -2.88 -7.62
CA GLN A 185 -18.70 -1.87 -8.69
C GLN A 185 -20.06 -1.14 -8.76
N GLN A 186 -21.16 -1.82 -8.49
CA GLN A 186 -22.47 -1.16 -8.49
C GLN A 186 -22.61 -0.15 -7.33
N ALA A 187 -22.09 -0.51 -6.15
CA ALA A 187 -22.04 0.42 -5.03
C ALA A 187 -21.06 1.57 -5.33
N GLY A 188 -19.97 1.33 -6.05
CA GLY A 188 -19.00 2.34 -6.46
C GLY A 188 -19.55 3.41 -7.42
N LYS A 189 -20.69 3.16 -8.07
CA LYS A 189 -21.42 4.16 -8.88
C LYS A 189 -22.24 5.14 -8.03
N MET A 190 -22.43 4.85 -6.74
CA MET A 190 -23.20 5.70 -5.84
C MET A 190 -22.28 6.68 -5.12
N PRO A 191 -22.69 7.95 -4.97
CA PRO A 191 -21.87 8.94 -4.30
C PRO A 191 -21.70 8.61 -2.81
N LEU A 192 -20.52 8.91 -2.29
CA LEU A 192 -20.22 8.85 -0.87
C LEU A 192 -20.58 10.18 -0.18
N SER A 193 -20.26 10.30 1.11
CA SER A 193 -20.38 11.59 1.78
C SER A 193 -19.39 12.61 1.18
N PRO A 194 -19.71 13.93 1.18
CA PRO A 194 -18.82 14.94 0.61
C PRO A 194 -17.39 14.91 1.18
N LYS A 195 -17.23 14.55 2.45
CA LYS A 195 -15.92 14.40 3.07
C LYS A 195 -15.13 13.25 2.45
N ALA A 196 -15.73 12.07 2.30
CA ALA A 196 -15.08 10.91 1.70
C ALA A 196 -14.76 11.15 0.22
N GLU A 197 -15.65 11.82 -0.54
CA GLU A 197 -15.41 12.23 -1.92
C GLU A 197 -14.20 13.17 -2.02
N HIS A 198 -14.11 14.14 -1.11
CA HIS A 198 -12.98 15.07 -1.03
C HIS A 198 -11.65 14.35 -0.71
N GLU A 199 -11.66 13.40 0.20
CA GLU A 199 -10.47 12.63 0.58
C GLU A 199 -10.03 11.70 -0.57
N TRP A 200 -10.97 11.16 -1.35
CA TRP A 200 -10.71 10.33 -2.54
C TRP A 200 -10.73 11.10 -3.87
N TRP A 201 -10.49 12.41 -3.85
CA TRP A 201 -10.52 13.30 -5.03
C TRP A 201 -9.78 12.75 -6.26
N TYR A 202 -8.69 12.04 -6.05
CA TYR A 202 -7.85 11.51 -7.12
C TYR A 202 -8.57 10.44 -7.97
N GLN A 203 -9.57 9.76 -7.44
CA GLN A 203 -10.37 8.81 -8.23
C GLN A 203 -11.11 9.53 -9.37
N TYR A 204 -11.65 10.73 -9.10
CA TYR A 204 -12.31 11.56 -10.12
C TYR A 204 -11.33 12.21 -11.07
N TYR A 205 -10.13 12.55 -10.58
CA TYR A 205 -9.05 12.98 -11.46
C TYR A 205 -8.70 11.87 -12.46
N PHE A 206 -8.52 10.64 -12.01
CA PHE A 206 -8.21 9.47 -12.83
C PHE A 206 -9.37 9.05 -13.77
N ALA A 207 -10.61 9.41 -13.45
CA ALA A 207 -11.77 9.18 -14.30
C ALA A 207 -11.64 9.91 -15.65
N THR A 208 -10.90 11.03 -15.69
CA THR A 208 -10.72 11.88 -16.87
C THR A 208 -9.46 11.53 -17.65
N GLU A 209 -9.44 11.89 -18.94
CA GLU A 209 -8.22 11.76 -19.75
C GLU A 209 -7.13 12.73 -19.29
N ARG A 210 -7.52 13.94 -18.82
CA ARG A 210 -6.61 14.87 -18.17
C ARG A 210 -5.88 14.24 -16.98
N GLY A 211 -6.62 13.47 -16.17
CA GLY A 211 -6.05 12.78 -15.01
C GLY A 211 -5.08 11.66 -15.39
N ARG A 212 -5.41 10.89 -16.43
CA ARG A 212 -4.51 9.86 -16.97
C ARG A 212 -3.18 10.46 -17.44
N ILE A 213 -3.23 11.50 -18.30
CA ILE A 213 -2.04 12.20 -18.80
C ILE A 213 -1.26 12.85 -17.65
N GLY A 214 -1.97 13.48 -16.73
CA GLY A 214 -1.35 14.14 -15.57
C GLY A 214 -0.60 13.15 -14.67
N TYR A 215 -1.17 11.96 -14.42
CA TYR A 215 -0.50 10.92 -13.67
C TYR A 215 0.69 10.32 -14.43
N GLU A 216 0.56 10.07 -15.72
CA GLU A 216 1.63 9.57 -16.57
C GLU A 216 2.86 10.50 -16.56
N ASN A 217 2.63 11.80 -16.66
CA ASN A 217 3.71 12.79 -16.69
C ASN A 217 4.33 13.10 -15.31
N ASN A 218 3.56 12.97 -14.22
CA ASN A 218 3.96 13.44 -12.88
C ASN A 218 3.72 12.36 -11.81
N ARG A 219 3.86 11.08 -12.14
CA ARG A 219 3.48 9.97 -11.22
C ARG A 219 4.25 9.97 -9.91
N ARG A 220 5.54 10.39 -9.91
CA ARG A 220 6.34 10.46 -8.67
C ARG A 220 5.87 11.57 -7.76
N GLU A 221 5.69 12.79 -8.27
CA GLU A 221 5.18 13.92 -7.49
C GLU A 221 3.75 13.64 -6.99
N PHE A 222 2.93 13.01 -7.85
CA PHE A 222 1.58 12.61 -7.49
C PHE A 222 1.60 11.58 -6.35
N ALA A 223 2.39 10.52 -6.47
CA ALA A 223 2.53 9.50 -5.44
C ALA A 223 3.03 10.09 -4.12
N LYS A 224 4.03 10.98 -4.17
CA LYS A 224 4.56 11.68 -3.00
C LYS A 224 3.52 12.57 -2.31
N LEU A 225 2.66 13.23 -3.11
CA LEU A 225 1.51 13.98 -2.58
C LEU A 225 0.54 13.04 -1.85
N ILE A 226 0.20 11.89 -2.45
CA ILE A 226 -0.69 10.90 -1.81
C ILE A 226 -0.08 10.39 -0.50
N TRP A 227 1.22 10.08 -0.45
CA TRP A 227 1.88 9.67 0.80
C TRP A 227 1.71 10.72 1.91
N LYS A 228 1.93 12.00 1.59
CA LYS A 228 1.76 13.10 2.56
C LYS A 228 0.32 13.28 3.03
N LEU A 229 -0.65 13.06 2.15
CA LEU A 229 -2.07 13.16 2.48
C LEU A 229 -2.55 11.94 3.28
N ALA A 230 -2.12 10.76 2.91
CA ALA A 230 -2.52 9.51 3.55
C ALA A 230 -1.79 9.25 4.88
N SER A 231 -0.57 9.78 5.04
CA SER A 231 0.24 9.65 6.27
C SER A 231 0.72 11.04 6.73
N PRO A 232 -0.18 11.92 7.18
CA PRO A 232 0.12 13.35 7.40
C PRO A 232 1.11 13.62 8.54
N LYS A 233 1.31 12.65 9.44
CA LYS A 233 2.26 12.75 10.56
C LYS A 233 3.57 12.00 10.30
N TRP A 234 3.65 11.24 9.21
CA TRP A 234 4.87 10.51 8.87
C TRP A 234 5.91 11.42 8.23
N ASN A 235 7.04 11.57 8.90
CA ASN A 235 8.15 12.38 8.41
C ASN A 235 9.16 11.50 7.65
N PHE A 236 8.74 10.97 6.49
CA PHE A 236 9.64 10.23 5.60
C PHE A 236 10.59 11.18 4.85
N ASP A 237 11.82 10.73 4.62
CA ASP A 237 12.79 11.45 3.80
C ASP A 237 12.64 11.13 2.30
N ASP A 238 13.30 11.93 1.47
CA ASP A 238 13.28 11.75 0.02
C ASP A 238 13.87 10.41 -0.41
N ALA A 239 14.89 9.92 0.29
CA ALA A 239 15.52 8.65 -0.02
C ALA A 239 14.55 7.47 0.21
N THR A 240 13.76 7.50 1.26
CA THR A 240 12.70 6.51 1.55
C THR A 240 11.65 6.51 0.45
N PHE A 241 11.17 7.68 0.02
CA PHE A 241 10.22 7.77 -1.07
C PHE A 241 10.81 7.28 -2.41
N GLU A 242 12.02 7.71 -2.76
CA GLU A 242 12.64 7.39 -4.05
C GLU A 242 12.94 5.89 -4.20
N ARG A 243 13.20 5.16 -3.12
CA ARG A 243 13.32 3.69 -3.18
C ARG A 243 12.03 3.07 -3.70
N SER A 244 10.90 3.39 -3.10
CA SER A 244 9.58 2.89 -3.54
C SER A 244 9.17 3.44 -4.91
N ALA A 245 9.51 4.70 -5.22
CA ALA A 245 9.10 5.35 -6.45
C ALA A 245 9.67 4.68 -7.72
N GLN A 246 10.78 3.94 -7.62
CA GLN A 246 11.34 3.16 -8.73
C GLN A 246 10.34 2.08 -9.22
N ALA A 247 9.51 1.55 -8.33
CA ALA A 247 8.51 0.55 -8.70
C ALA A 247 7.43 1.10 -9.64
N PHE A 248 7.20 2.42 -9.64
CA PHE A 248 6.21 3.09 -10.50
C PHE A 248 6.72 3.32 -11.93
N ASP A 249 8.00 3.07 -12.21
CA ASP A 249 8.58 3.12 -13.56
C ASP A 249 8.21 1.88 -14.40
N ASN A 250 7.47 0.93 -13.83
CA ASN A 250 6.90 -0.18 -14.55
C ASN A 250 6.05 0.32 -15.75
N PRO A 251 6.26 -0.19 -16.97
CA PRO A 251 5.57 0.31 -18.17
C PRO A 251 4.05 0.12 -18.14
N ASP A 252 3.54 -0.83 -17.35
CA ASP A 252 2.12 -1.11 -17.22
C ASP A 252 1.47 -0.35 -16.04
N HIS A 253 2.27 0.38 -15.23
CA HIS A 253 1.83 0.99 -13.97
C HIS A 253 0.63 1.93 -14.16
N VAL A 254 0.77 2.89 -15.07
CA VAL A 254 -0.28 3.90 -15.32
C VAL A 254 -1.56 3.23 -15.81
N ALA A 255 -1.45 2.29 -16.75
CA ALA A 255 -2.63 1.60 -17.29
C ALA A 255 -3.39 0.83 -16.19
N ILE A 256 -2.67 0.10 -15.33
CA ILE A 256 -3.27 -0.66 -14.21
C ILE A 256 -3.92 0.27 -13.19
N VAL A 257 -3.23 1.34 -12.77
CA VAL A 257 -3.77 2.29 -11.79
C VAL A 257 -5.02 2.99 -12.30
N ILE A 258 -4.97 3.54 -13.52
CA ILE A 258 -6.10 4.22 -14.14
C ILE A 258 -7.28 3.26 -14.31
N HIS A 259 -7.02 2.04 -14.78
CA HIS A 259 -8.08 1.04 -14.92
C HIS A 259 -8.71 0.68 -13.56
N ASN A 260 -7.92 0.48 -12.51
CA ASN A 260 -8.44 0.16 -11.17
C ASN A 260 -9.46 1.20 -10.70
N TYR A 261 -9.11 2.48 -10.77
CA TYR A 261 -9.98 3.54 -10.27
C TYR A 261 -11.18 3.80 -11.18
N ARG A 262 -11.01 3.73 -12.50
CA ARG A 262 -12.14 3.81 -13.44
C ARG A 262 -13.12 2.65 -13.28
N TRP A 263 -12.60 1.41 -13.14
CA TRP A 263 -13.43 0.24 -12.92
C TRP A 263 -14.21 0.34 -11.60
N ARG A 264 -13.59 0.78 -10.52
CA ARG A 264 -14.26 0.99 -9.22
C ARG A 264 -15.44 1.98 -9.31
N LEU A 265 -15.32 3.01 -10.12
CA LEU A 265 -16.37 4.01 -10.36
C LEU A 265 -17.38 3.57 -11.44
N GLY A 266 -17.22 2.39 -12.02
CA GLY A 266 -18.05 1.90 -13.11
C GLY A 266 -17.86 2.64 -14.44
N LEU A 267 -16.69 3.25 -14.65
CA LEU A 267 -16.31 4.01 -15.85
C LEU A 267 -15.40 3.22 -16.79
N ALA A 268 -15.04 2.00 -16.43
CA ALA A 268 -14.34 1.06 -17.29
C ALA A 268 -14.91 -0.34 -17.10
N ASP A 269 -14.96 -1.11 -18.19
CA ASP A 269 -15.35 -2.51 -18.16
C ASP A 269 -14.24 -3.35 -17.52
N GLY A 270 -14.63 -4.44 -16.87
CA GLY A 270 -13.71 -5.45 -16.40
C GLY A 270 -13.32 -6.43 -17.50
N GLU A 271 -12.43 -7.35 -17.18
CA GLU A 271 -12.08 -8.47 -18.03
C GLU A 271 -13.08 -9.62 -17.78
N GLN A 272 -13.75 -10.09 -18.82
CA GLN A 272 -14.79 -11.11 -18.75
C GLN A 272 -14.37 -12.38 -17.99
N ALA A 273 -13.08 -12.71 -18.05
CA ALA A 273 -12.52 -13.86 -17.31
C ALA A 273 -12.76 -13.80 -15.79
N TYR A 274 -12.97 -12.60 -15.25
CA TYR A 274 -13.19 -12.38 -13.82
C TYR A 274 -14.64 -12.12 -13.43
N ASP A 275 -15.58 -12.05 -14.37
CA ASP A 275 -17.01 -11.72 -14.10
C ASP A 275 -17.64 -12.64 -13.04
N GLY A 276 -17.32 -13.94 -13.08
CA GLY A 276 -17.81 -14.90 -12.10
C GLY A 276 -17.29 -14.65 -10.67
N LEU A 277 -16.06 -14.18 -10.55
CA LEU A 277 -15.46 -13.83 -9.26
C LEU A 277 -16.04 -12.50 -8.75
N GLU A 278 -16.15 -11.50 -9.61
CA GLU A 278 -16.74 -10.22 -9.24
C GLU A 278 -18.22 -10.37 -8.83
N ALA A 279 -18.98 -11.26 -9.48
CA ALA A 279 -20.35 -11.57 -9.08
C ALA A 279 -20.44 -12.22 -7.69
N GLN A 280 -19.44 -13.00 -7.29
CA GLN A 280 -19.35 -13.55 -5.93
C GLN A 280 -18.98 -12.45 -4.93
N LEU A 281 -17.99 -11.60 -5.25
CA LEU A 281 -17.52 -10.52 -4.40
C LEU A 281 -18.60 -9.44 -4.19
N ALA A 282 -19.43 -9.18 -5.20
CA ALA A 282 -20.55 -8.24 -5.12
C ALA A 282 -21.57 -8.61 -4.03
N LYS A 283 -21.65 -9.88 -3.62
CA LYS A 283 -22.48 -10.36 -2.50
C LYS A 283 -21.86 -10.03 -1.13
N ALA A 284 -20.69 -9.40 -1.11
CA ALA A 284 -19.92 -9.08 0.09
C ALA A 284 -19.77 -10.31 1.02
N PRO A 285 -19.07 -11.38 0.55
CA PRO A 285 -18.94 -12.65 1.28
C PRO A 285 -18.26 -12.44 2.63
N THR A 286 -18.52 -13.35 3.57
CA THR A 286 -17.82 -13.40 4.86
C THR A 286 -16.45 -14.04 4.71
N ILE A 287 -15.54 -13.73 5.64
CA ILE A 287 -14.18 -14.27 5.73
C ILE A 287 -14.08 -15.08 7.01
N GLY A 288 -14.02 -16.41 6.88
CA GLY A 288 -14.05 -17.34 8.03
C GLY A 288 -12.68 -17.70 8.60
N VAL A 289 -11.57 -17.37 7.93
CA VAL A 289 -10.22 -17.63 8.43
C VAL A 289 -9.89 -16.73 9.64
N PRO A 290 -9.02 -17.15 10.58
CA PRO A 290 -8.54 -16.28 11.64
C PRO A 290 -8.04 -14.96 11.09
N THR A 291 -8.53 -13.85 11.64
CA THR A 291 -8.26 -12.52 11.06
C THR A 291 -7.97 -11.48 12.15
N ILE A 292 -6.91 -10.71 11.96
CA ILE A 292 -6.66 -9.47 12.69
C ILE A 292 -6.81 -8.31 11.70
N THR A 293 -7.74 -7.39 11.97
CA THR A 293 -7.79 -6.11 11.26
C THR A 293 -7.06 -5.05 12.04
N MET A 294 -6.38 -4.14 11.34
CA MET A 294 -5.61 -3.06 11.96
C MET A 294 -6.06 -1.71 11.41
N GLU A 295 -6.08 -0.71 12.26
CA GLU A 295 -6.28 0.68 11.88
C GLU A 295 -5.34 1.57 12.68
N SER A 296 -4.93 2.69 12.12
CA SER A 296 -3.99 3.62 12.72
C SER A 296 -4.63 4.99 12.98
N ASP A 297 -4.14 5.69 14.01
CA ASP A 297 -4.76 6.91 14.54
C ASP A 297 -4.57 8.16 13.66
N ALA A 298 -3.68 8.11 12.67
CA ALA A 298 -3.40 9.22 11.76
C ALA A 298 -3.54 8.82 10.27
N ASN A 299 -4.28 7.74 9.96
CA ASN A 299 -4.58 7.38 8.59
C ASN A 299 -5.44 8.47 7.92
N GLY A 300 -4.86 9.18 6.96
CA GLY A 300 -5.53 10.23 6.19
C GLY A 300 -6.37 9.71 5.01
N ALA A 301 -6.30 8.41 4.70
CA ALA A 301 -7.14 7.80 3.68
C ALA A 301 -8.48 7.36 4.28
N PRO A 302 -9.60 7.49 3.54
CA PRO A 302 -10.90 6.99 4.00
C PRO A 302 -10.86 5.49 4.26
N HIS A 303 -11.37 5.10 5.42
CA HIS A 303 -11.47 3.71 5.84
C HIS A 303 -12.82 3.46 6.56
N PRO A 304 -13.36 2.25 6.48
CA PRO A 304 -14.63 1.94 7.12
C PRO A 304 -14.48 1.84 8.65
N ASP A 305 -15.52 2.21 9.37
CA ASP A 305 -15.61 1.99 10.82
C ASP A 305 -15.56 0.49 11.14
N PRO A 306 -14.72 0.02 12.09
CA PRO A 306 -14.66 -1.38 12.49
C PRO A 306 -16.01 -2.00 12.84
N ALA A 307 -16.93 -1.26 13.47
CA ALA A 307 -18.26 -1.73 13.80
C ALA A 307 -19.10 -2.04 12.54
N ALA A 308 -18.84 -1.39 11.41
CA ALA A 308 -19.58 -1.61 10.17
C ALA A 308 -19.23 -2.94 9.51
N TYR A 309 -18.02 -3.46 9.71
CA TYR A 309 -17.55 -4.66 9.04
C TYR A 309 -17.23 -5.86 9.95
N ALA A 310 -17.24 -5.72 11.29
CA ALA A 310 -16.85 -6.79 12.22
C ALA A 310 -17.59 -8.12 11.95
N LYS A 311 -18.89 -8.08 11.64
CA LYS A 311 -19.71 -9.28 11.29
C LYS A 311 -19.31 -9.96 9.97
N LYS A 312 -18.42 -9.37 9.20
CA LYS A 312 -17.84 -10.00 8.00
C LYS A 312 -16.81 -11.07 8.35
N PHE A 313 -16.35 -11.09 9.61
CA PHE A 313 -15.35 -12.02 10.13
C PHE A 313 -16.00 -12.94 11.19
N PRO A 314 -16.76 -13.99 10.80
CA PRO A 314 -17.45 -14.87 11.73
C PRO A 314 -16.54 -15.87 12.45
N GLY A 315 -15.26 -15.98 12.04
CA GLY A 315 -14.25 -16.83 12.67
C GLY A 315 -13.59 -16.17 13.88
N LYS A 316 -12.37 -16.62 14.22
CA LYS A 316 -11.54 -15.92 15.20
C LYS A 316 -11.18 -14.53 14.65
N TYR A 317 -11.63 -13.50 15.34
CA TYR A 317 -11.49 -12.13 14.87
C TYR A 317 -11.05 -11.17 15.98
N GLU A 318 -10.09 -10.33 15.67
CA GLU A 318 -9.62 -9.24 16.52
C GLU A 318 -9.46 -7.95 15.70
N HIS A 319 -9.73 -6.80 16.31
CA HIS A 319 -9.40 -5.49 15.74
C HIS A 319 -8.36 -4.80 16.61
N ARG A 320 -7.30 -4.25 15.98
CA ARG A 320 -6.24 -3.51 16.64
C ARG A 320 -6.19 -2.07 16.17
N HIS A 321 -6.27 -1.15 17.10
CA HIS A 321 -6.01 0.26 16.86
C HIS A 321 -4.57 0.60 17.24
N ILE A 322 -3.81 1.19 16.32
CA ILE A 322 -2.39 1.49 16.48
C ILE A 322 -2.22 3.01 16.69
N PRO A 323 -1.91 3.45 17.91
CA PRO A 323 -1.68 4.84 18.23
C PRO A 323 -0.25 5.28 17.87
N GLY A 324 0.03 6.59 17.96
CA GLY A 324 1.38 7.14 17.83
C GLY A 324 1.59 8.01 16.59
N GLY A 325 0.50 8.40 15.93
CA GLY A 325 0.57 9.22 14.73
C GLY A 325 0.86 8.41 13.47
N ILE A 326 0.56 7.12 13.50
CA ILE A 326 0.76 6.20 12.38
C ILE A 326 -0.26 6.48 11.29
N GLY A 327 0.21 6.58 10.05
CA GLY A 327 -0.61 6.85 8.88
C GLY A 327 -1.01 5.60 8.11
N HIS A 328 -1.21 5.77 6.81
CA HIS A 328 -1.77 4.75 5.93
C HIS A 328 -0.82 3.57 5.66
N ASN A 329 0.49 3.82 5.55
CA ASN A 329 1.49 2.77 5.31
C ASN A 329 1.92 2.14 6.65
N LEU A 330 0.94 1.59 7.37
CA LEU A 330 1.13 1.01 8.71
C LEU A 330 2.29 -0.01 8.77
N PRO A 331 2.52 -0.90 7.78
CA PRO A 331 3.65 -1.82 7.84
C PRO A 331 5.02 -1.13 7.88
N GLN A 332 5.17 0.01 7.20
CA GLN A 332 6.43 0.76 7.19
C GLN A 332 6.53 1.74 8.36
N GLU A 333 5.40 2.31 8.79
CA GLU A 333 5.36 3.29 9.88
C GLU A 333 5.38 2.62 11.28
N ALA A 334 4.87 1.38 11.38
CA ALA A 334 4.81 0.61 12.63
C ALA A 334 5.15 -0.88 12.38
N PRO A 335 6.35 -1.22 11.88
CA PRO A 335 6.71 -2.57 11.45
C PRO A 335 6.59 -3.62 12.57
N ASN A 336 6.94 -3.28 13.80
CA ASN A 336 6.81 -4.18 14.94
C ASN A 336 5.35 -4.54 15.21
N ALA A 337 4.42 -3.57 15.15
CA ALA A 337 3.01 -3.82 15.38
C ALA A 337 2.41 -4.71 14.28
N PHE A 338 2.80 -4.48 13.01
CA PHE A 338 2.33 -5.29 11.90
C PHE A 338 2.91 -6.72 11.94
N ALA A 339 4.21 -6.87 12.20
CA ALA A 339 4.85 -8.18 12.36
C ALA A 339 4.22 -8.98 13.51
N GLN A 340 3.98 -8.33 14.66
CA GLN A 340 3.35 -8.97 15.82
C GLN A 340 1.92 -9.44 15.48
N ALA A 341 1.14 -8.65 14.71
CA ALA A 341 -0.18 -9.08 14.26
C ALA A 341 -0.12 -10.34 13.37
N ILE A 342 0.87 -10.43 12.47
CA ILE A 342 1.11 -11.64 11.67
C ILE A 342 1.42 -12.85 12.56
N LEU A 343 2.31 -12.69 13.55
CA LEU A 343 2.68 -13.77 14.46
C LEU A 343 1.48 -14.24 15.31
N ASP A 344 0.72 -13.29 15.86
CA ASP A 344 -0.43 -13.60 16.73
C ASP A 344 -1.56 -14.28 15.96
N VAL A 345 -1.87 -13.83 14.72
CA VAL A 345 -2.89 -14.49 13.93
C VAL A 345 -2.45 -15.87 13.44
N ALA A 346 -1.15 -16.04 13.12
CA ALA A 346 -0.59 -17.32 12.74
C ALA A 346 -0.66 -18.36 13.89
N ALA A 347 -0.51 -17.93 15.14
CA ALA A 347 -0.63 -18.79 16.33
C ALA A 347 -2.07 -19.27 16.59
N GLN A 348 -3.06 -18.76 15.85
CA GLN A 348 -4.47 -19.16 15.98
C GLN A 348 -4.87 -20.32 15.07
N VAL A 349 -3.96 -20.78 14.20
CA VAL A 349 -4.22 -21.83 13.17
C VAL A 349 -3.98 -23.23 13.71
#